data_faf5250a470a2e91e2ab30cd8dcdeb0c
#
_entry.id   faf5250a470a2e91e2ab30cd8dcdeb0c
#
_cell.length_a   1.000
_cell.length_b   1.000
_cell.length_c   1.000
_cell.angle_alpha   90.00
_cell.angle_beta   90.00
_cell.angle_gamma   90.00
#
_symmetry.space_group_name_H-M   'P 1'
#
loop_
_entity.id
_entity.type
_entity.pdbx_description
1 polymer ?
#
loop_
_entity_poly.entity_id
_entity_poly.type
_entity_poly.pdbx_seq_one_letter_code
_entity_poly.pdbx_strand_id
1 'polypeptide(L)'
;MQLFANSCYNKVDFKINENKSAQDAVTQFSAFNIGCLAVTDESNKVVGVCSERDYINKVAAFGKHNTQAKVKDICTYGPKIIVAHPEDSLDVCMRKMLFRDIRHLIIMTPENNECVGMLSIRDLIKATMKDKNETIARLSDFKLGKGGFFGSE
;
A
#
# COMPACT_ATOMS: atom_id res chain seq x y z
N MET A 1 -9.56 -3.23 -11.56
CA MET A 1 -8.26 -2.58 -11.42
C MET A 1 -7.16 -3.59 -11.12
N GLN A 2 -6.23 -3.74 -12.04
CA GLN A 2 -5.20 -4.78 -11.95
C GLN A 2 -4.16 -4.53 -10.84
N LEU A 3 -3.81 -3.28 -10.57
CA LEU A 3 -2.88 -2.91 -9.51
C LEU A 3 -3.28 -3.46 -8.16
N PHE A 4 -4.52 -3.22 -7.81
CA PHE A 4 -5.10 -3.66 -6.55
C PHE A 4 -5.21 -5.19 -6.46
N ALA A 5 -5.65 -5.84 -7.53
CA ALA A 5 -5.80 -7.29 -7.57
C ALA A 5 -4.48 -8.05 -7.36
N ASN A 6 -3.36 -7.43 -7.73
CA ASN A 6 -2.01 -8.02 -7.61
C ASN A 6 -1.22 -7.51 -6.40
N SER A 7 -1.84 -6.74 -5.52
CA SER A 7 -1.18 -6.24 -4.31
C SER A 7 -0.72 -7.38 -3.40
N CYS A 8 0.45 -7.19 -2.79
CA CYS A 8 0.97 -8.12 -1.78
C CYS A 8 0.07 -8.20 -0.53
N TYR A 9 -0.82 -7.25 -0.34
CA TYR A 9 -1.76 -7.20 0.78
C TYR A 9 -3.05 -8.01 0.57
N ASN A 10 -3.33 -8.48 -0.65
CA ASN A 10 -4.59 -9.18 -0.96
C ASN A 10 -4.79 -10.52 -0.22
N LYS A 11 -3.71 -11.13 0.24
CA LYS A 11 -3.76 -12.46 0.86
C LYS A 11 -3.36 -12.45 2.33
N VAL A 12 -3.23 -11.27 2.92
CA VAL A 12 -2.80 -11.12 4.31
C VAL A 12 -3.81 -10.32 5.12
N ASP A 13 -3.87 -10.57 6.41
CA ASP A 13 -4.59 -9.71 7.32
C ASP A 13 -3.75 -8.45 7.59
N PHE A 14 -4.13 -7.34 6.98
CA PHE A 14 -3.44 -6.06 7.09
C PHE A 14 -4.14 -5.08 8.04
N LYS A 15 -5.10 -5.56 8.84
CA LYS A 15 -5.83 -4.73 9.81
C LYS A 15 -5.41 -5.04 11.23
N ILE A 16 -5.40 -4.02 12.06
CA ILE A 16 -5.13 -4.13 13.50
C ILE A 16 -6.02 -3.16 14.26
N ASN A 17 -6.57 -3.60 15.40
CA ASN A 17 -7.35 -2.71 16.26
C ASN A 17 -6.45 -1.71 16.97
N GLU A 18 -6.90 -0.46 17.10
CA GLU A 18 -6.15 0.64 17.69
C GLU A 18 -5.74 0.42 19.15
N ASN A 19 -6.45 -0.43 19.88
CA ASN A 19 -6.16 -0.75 21.28
C ASN A 19 -5.16 -1.89 21.46
N LYS A 20 -4.75 -2.55 20.39
CA LYS A 20 -3.68 -3.55 20.41
C LYS A 20 -2.33 -2.91 20.75
N SER A 21 -1.41 -3.71 21.25
CA SER A 21 -0.06 -3.25 21.58
C SER A 21 0.79 -3.00 20.33
N ALA A 22 1.82 -2.17 20.48
CA ALA A 22 2.84 -2.03 19.44
C ALA A 22 3.55 -3.38 19.16
N GLN A 23 3.67 -4.25 20.17
CA GLN A 23 4.21 -5.60 19.98
C GLN A 23 3.33 -6.45 19.05
N ASP A 24 2.01 -6.34 19.17
CA ASP A 24 1.08 -7.04 18.26
C ASP A 24 1.29 -6.56 16.82
N ALA A 25 1.49 -5.26 16.62
CA ALA A 25 1.78 -4.70 15.30
C ALA A 25 3.09 -5.25 14.73
N VAL A 26 4.15 -5.27 15.51
CA VAL A 26 5.46 -5.81 15.11
C VAL A 26 5.35 -7.30 14.76
N THR A 27 4.62 -8.06 15.55
CA THR A 27 4.37 -9.47 15.27
C THR A 27 3.68 -9.66 13.92
N GLN A 28 2.69 -8.83 13.62
CA GLN A 28 1.95 -8.87 12.37
C GLN A 28 2.81 -8.45 11.17
N PHE A 29 3.62 -7.38 11.30
CA PHE A 29 4.59 -6.99 10.28
C PHE A 29 5.53 -8.16 9.93
N SER A 30 6.07 -8.81 10.94
CA SER A 30 6.99 -9.94 10.77
C SER A 30 6.31 -11.17 10.18
N ALA A 31 5.14 -11.53 10.70
CA ALA A 31 4.42 -12.75 10.29
C ALA A 31 4.01 -12.72 8.82
N PHE A 32 3.57 -11.55 8.33
CA PHE A 32 3.10 -11.39 6.96
C PHE A 32 4.10 -10.72 6.02
N ASN A 33 5.27 -10.33 6.54
CA ASN A 33 6.29 -9.60 5.78
C ASN A 33 5.73 -8.34 5.10
N ILE A 34 5.01 -7.55 5.87
CA ILE A 34 4.38 -6.30 5.44
C ILE A 34 4.90 -5.13 6.27
N GLY A 35 4.87 -3.92 5.71
CA GLY A 35 5.43 -2.73 6.35
C GLY A 35 4.40 -1.73 6.86
N CYS A 36 3.10 -2.02 6.70
CA CYS A 36 2.02 -1.12 7.10
C CYS A 36 0.75 -1.91 7.43
N LEU A 37 0.01 -1.40 8.40
CA LEU A 37 -1.28 -1.94 8.81
C LEU A 37 -2.34 -0.85 8.76
N ALA A 38 -3.55 -1.22 8.33
CA ALA A 38 -4.73 -0.39 8.49
C ALA A 38 -5.22 -0.51 9.93
N VAL A 39 -5.38 0.62 10.59
CA VAL A 39 -5.82 0.67 11.99
C VAL A 39 -7.32 0.82 12.06
N THR A 40 -7.97 -0.04 12.85
CA THR A 40 -9.42 -0.04 13.01
C THR A 40 -9.83 0.36 14.42
N ASP A 41 -11.03 0.93 14.52
CA ASP A 41 -11.70 1.18 15.79
C ASP A 41 -12.46 -0.07 16.27
N GLU A 42 -13.20 0.07 17.36
CA GLU A 42 -14.00 -1.01 17.95
C GLU A 42 -15.14 -1.49 17.02
N SER A 43 -15.57 -0.65 16.08
CA SER A 43 -16.57 -1.00 15.06
C SER A 43 -15.95 -1.64 13.82
N ASN A 44 -14.66 -1.96 13.86
CA ASN A 44 -13.88 -2.48 12.73
C ASN A 44 -13.80 -1.52 11.52
N LYS A 45 -14.03 -0.24 11.75
CA LYS A 45 -13.88 0.79 10.74
C LYS A 45 -12.43 1.27 10.70
N VAL A 46 -11.87 1.45 9.51
CA VAL A 46 -10.50 1.98 9.35
C VAL A 46 -10.46 3.45 9.73
N VAL A 47 -9.64 3.76 10.72
CA VAL A 47 -9.46 5.11 11.27
C VAL A 47 -8.04 5.65 11.11
N GLY A 48 -7.09 4.79 10.78
CA GLY A 48 -5.68 5.18 10.70
C GLY A 48 -4.82 4.19 9.95
N VAL A 49 -3.54 4.50 9.93
CA VAL A 49 -2.47 3.61 9.45
C VAL A 49 -1.32 3.58 10.43
N CYS A 50 -0.70 2.41 10.56
CA CYS A 50 0.49 2.19 11.35
C CYS A 50 1.55 1.51 10.51
N SER A 51 2.73 2.13 10.40
CA SER A 51 3.84 1.58 9.60
C SER A 51 5.00 1.15 10.49
N GLU A 52 5.91 0.35 9.93
CA GLU A 52 7.19 0.03 10.57
C GLU A 52 7.96 1.30 10.97
N ARG A 53 7.92 2.34 10.13
CA ARG A 53 8.54 3.63 10.40
C ARG A 53 7.95 4.30 11.64
N ASP A 54 6.63 4.20 11.85
CA ASP A 54 5.98 4.70 13.07
C ASP A 54 6.51 4.00 14.31
N TYR A 55 6.64 2.69 14.25
CA TYR A 55 7.21 1.90 15.35
C TYR A 55 8.67 2.32 15.65
N ILE A 56 9.51 2.40 14.63
CA ILE A 56 10.91 2.77 14.78
C ILE A 56 11.04 4.17 15.40
N ASN A 57 10.31 5.14 14.87
CA ASN A 57 10.44 6.53 15.28
C ASN A 57 9.78 6.84 16.63
N LYS A 58 8.72 6.15 16.98
CA LYS A 58 7.89 6.50 18.16
C LYS A 58 8.02 5.52 19.32
N VAL A 59 8.58 4.35 19.10
CA VAL A 59 8.77 3.33 20.13
C VAL A 59 10.25 3.00 20.28
N ALA A 60 10.86 2.41 19.27
CA ALA A 60 12.25 1.93 19.35
C ALA A 60 13.25 3.06 19.61
N ALA A 61 13.13 4.19 18.91
CA ALA A 61 14.02 5.34 19.07
C ALA A 61 13.98 5.96 20.48
N PHE A 62 12.88 5.79 21.20
CA PHE A 62 12.72 6.30 22.57
C PHE A 62 12.98 5.25 23.66
N GLY A 63 13.41 4.05 23.28
CA GLY A 63 13.67 2.95 24.23
C GLY A 63 12.43 2.45 24.96
N LYS A 64 11.24 2.69 24.40
CA LYS A 64 9.97 2.24 24.98
C LYS A 64 9.78 0.74 24.82
N HIS A 65 9.12 0.11 25.78
CA HIS A 65 8.72 -1.27 25.66
C HIS A 65 7.50 -1.41 24.73
N ASN A 66 7.58 -2.34 23.82
CA ASN A 66 6.55 -2.61 22.80
C ASN A 66 5.17 -2.94 23.40
N THR A 67 5.16 -3.57 24.58
CA THR A 67 3.92 -3.96 25.26
C THR A 67 3.22 -2.81 25.98
N GLN A 68 3.93 -1.73 26.26
CA GLN A 68 3.39 -0.55 26.94
C GLN A 68 2.76 0.45 25.97
N ALA A 69 3.30 0.55 24.74
CA ALA A 69 2.75 1.40 23.71
C ALA A 69 1.60 0.70 22.98
N LYS A 70 0.53 1.43 22.74
CA LYS A 70 -0.59 0.95 21.92
C LYS A 70 -0.50 1.48 20.49
N VAL A 71 -1.12 0.77 19.57
CA VAL A 71 -1.19 1.18 18.16
C VAL A 71 -1.73 2.61 18.03
N LYS A 72 -2.77 2.97 18.79
CA LYS A 72 -3.34 4.33 18.77
C LYS A 72 -2.37 5.43 19.17
N ASP A 73 -1.33 5.11 19.94
CA ASP A 73 -0.34 6.08 20.38
C ASP A 73 0.70 6.39 19.31
N ILE A 74 0.85 5.53 18.31
CA ILE A 74 1.91 5.62 17.30
C ILE A 74 1.39 5.77 15.87
N CYS A 75 0.15 5.41 15.59
CA CYS A 75 -0.42 5.45 14.24
C CYS A 75 -0.71 6.88 13.76
N THR A 76 -0.94 7.01 12.46
CA THR A 76 -1.43 8.23 11.83
C THR A 76 -2.93 8.13 11.65
N TYR A 77 -3.68 9.11 12.17
CA TYR A 77 -5.14 9.14 12.13
C TYR A 77 -5.72 10.05 11.04
N GLY A 78 -6.91 9.70 10.62
CA GLY A 78 -7.93 10.53 9.99
C GLY A 78 -7.44 11.41 8.85
N PRO A 79 -7.55 12.74 8.97
CA PRO A 79 -7.29 13.67 7.86
C PRO A 79 -5.85 13.66 7.33
N LYS A 80 -4.93 13.10 8.07
CA LYS A 80 -3.52 12.98 7.67
C LYS A 80 -3.24 11.77 6.78
N ILE A 81 -4.21 10.85 6.66
CA ILE A 81 -4.07 9.66 5.83
C ILE A 81 -4.24 10.05 4.37
N ILE A 82 -3.31 9.61 3.53
CA ILE A 82 -3.46 9.68 2.08
C ILE A 82 -4.03 8.36 1.60
N VAL A 83 -5.16 8.42 0.91
CA VAL A 83 -5.85 7.24 0.39
C VAL A 83 -5.76 7.18 -1.13
N ALA A 84 -5.82 5.97 -1.67
CA ALA A 84 -6.09 5.73 -3.07
C ALA A 84 -7.54 5.28 -3.24
N HIS A 85 -8.07 5.47 -4.43
CA HIS A 85 -9.37 4.95 -4.84
C HIS A 85 -9.19 3.85 -5.87
N PRO A 86 -10.14 2.90 -5.98
CA PRO A 86 -10.05 1.81 -6.96
C PRO A 86 -9.79 2.26 -8.39
N GLU A 87 -10.24 3.47 -8.75
CA GLU A 87 -10.09 4.04 -10.09
C GLU A 87 -8.77 4.80 -10.31
N ASP A 88 -7.98 5.00 -9.27
CA ASP A 88 -6.71 5.72 -9.39
C ASP A 88 -5.74 4.95 -10.30
N SER A 89 -5.07 5.69 -11.17
CA SER A 89 -4.04 5.14 -12.04
C SER A 89 -2.73 4.89 -11.28
N LEU A 90 -1.85 4.09 -11.87
CA LEU A 90 -0.49 3.89 -11.38
C LEU A 90 0.24 5.22 -11.13
N ASP A 91 0.16 6.15 -12.08
CA ASP A 91 0.80 7.47 -12.00
C ASP A 91 0.24 8.29 -10.81
N VAL A 92 -1.06 8.30 -10.62
CA VAL A 92 -1.71 8.98 -9.49
C VAL A 92 -1.24 8.40 -8.15
N CYS A 93 -1.20 7.08 -8.03
CA CYS A 93 -0.72 6.42 -6.81
C CYS A 93 0.74 6.74 -6.53
N MET A 94 1.59 6.72 -7.56
CA MET A 94 3.01 7.08 -7.43
C MET A 94 3.19 8.52 -6.97
N ARG A 95 2.46 9.47 -7.54
CA ARG A 95 2.50 10.88 -7.13
C ARG A 95 2.07 11.06 -5.68
N LYS A 96 1.01 10.38 -5.25
CA LYS A 96 0.55 10.41 -3.86
C LYS A 96 1.63 9.95 -2.89
N MET A 97 2.33 8.85 -3.21
CA MET A 97 3.42 8.33 -2.38
C MET A 97 4.61 9.29 -2.33
N LEU A 98 5.03 9.81 -3.47
CA LEU A 98 6.17 10.73 -3.56
C LEU A 98 5.90 12.06 -2.84
N PHE A 99 4.71 12.63 -3.03
CA PHE A 99 4.35 13.92 -2.44
C PHE A 99 4.40 13.92 -0.91
N ARG A 100 4.08 12.80 -0.28
CA ARG A 100 4.04 12.67 1.18
C ARG A 100 5.17 11.82 1.76
N ASP A 101 6.10 11.39 0.93
CA ASP A 101 7.19 10.48 1.34
C ASP A 101 6.65 9.25 2.09
N ILE A 102 5.58 8.65 1.56
CA ILE A 102 4.97 7.44 2.08
C ILE A 102 5.14 6.29 1.09
N ARG A 103 5.10 5.07 1.60
CA ARG A 103 5.32 3.85 0.80
C ARG A 103 4.11 2.93 0.74
N HIS A 104 3.02 3.36 1.34
CA HIS A 104 1.77 2.60 1.41
C HIS A 104 0.57 3.51 1.24
N LEU A 105 -0.45 3.02 0.56
CA LEU A 105 -1.74 3.69 0.39
C LEU A 105 -2.86 2.72 0.75
N ILE A 106 -3.77 3.13 1.63
CA ILE A 106 -5.03 2.43 1.83
C ILE A 106 -5.92 2.73 0.63
N ILE A 107 -6.61 1.71 0.14
CA ILE A 107 -7.60 1.86 -0.93
C ILE A 107 -8.98 1.95 -0.29
N MET A 108 -9.63 3.08 -0.50
CA MET A 108 -10.96 3.38 0.02
C MET A 108 -11.95 3.56 -1.12
N THR A 109 -13.16 3.03 -0.97
CA THR A 109 -14.23 3.30 -1.92
C THR A 109 -14.81 4.69 -1.66
N PRO A 110 -15.01 5.52 -2.71
CA PRO A 110 -15.54 6.87 -2.52
C PRO A 110 -17.01 6.88 -2.07
N GLU A 111 -17.79 5.85 -2.42
CA GLU A 111 -19.25 5.81 -2.18
C GLU A 111 -19.57 5.61 -0.70
N ASN A 112 -18.93 4.68 -0.03
CA ASN A 112 -19.24 4.29 1.34
C ASN A 112 -18.04 4.39 2.29
N ASN A 113 -16.92 4.88 1.79
CA ASN A 113 -15.69 5.05 2.55
C ASN A 113 -15.21 3.75 3.22
N GLU A 114 -15.34 2.63 2.52
CA GLU A 114 -14.86 1.34 2.97
C GLU A 114 -13.42 1.08 2.52
N CYS A 115 -12.64 0.49 3.41
CA CYS A 115 -11.31 0.02 3.07
C CYS A 115 -11.40 -1.32 2.32
N VAL A 116 -11.01 -1.30 1.06
CA VAL A 116 -11.04 -2.48 0.19
C VAL A 116 -9.65 -3.09 -0.06
N GLY A 117 -8.60 -2.45 0.41
CA GLY A 117 -7.26 -2.99 0.26
C GLY A 117 -6.15 -2.00 0.62
N MET A 118 -4.93 -2.39 0.29
CA MET A 118 -3.74 -1.57 0.47
C MET A 118 -2.77 -1.80 -0.69
N LEU A 119 -2.04 -0.75 -1.06
CA LEU A 119 -0.94 -0.80 -2.03
C LEU A 119 0.37 -0.42 -1.35
N SER A 120 1.43 -1.12 -1.71
CA SER A 120 2.80 -0.73 -1.35
C SER A 120 3.53 -0.12 -2.53
N ILE A 121 4.60 0.61 -2.26
CA ILE A 121 5.52 1.09 -3.31
C ILE A 121 6.06 -0.09 -4.15
N ARG A 122 6.23 -1.25 -3.55
CA ARG A 122 6.66 -2.47 -4.23
C ARG A 122 5.66 -2.91 -5.31
N ASP A 123 4.37 -2.82 -5.03
CA ASP A 123 3.30 -3.12 -5.99
C ASP A 123 3.39 -2.19 -7.20
N LEU A 124 3.63 -0.90 -6.94
CA LEU A 124 3.76 0.11 -8.00
C LEU A 124 5.01 -0.10 -8.86
N ILE A 125 6.13 -0.45 -8.22
CA ILE A 125 7.39 -0.77 -8.94
C ILE A 125 7.18 -1.98 -9.84
N LYS A 126 6.56 -3.04 -9.35
CA LYS A 126 6.26 -4.24 -10.15
C LYS A 126 5.36 -3.92 -11.34
N ALA A 127 4.32 -3.11 -11.14
CA ALA A 127 3.43 -2.69 -12.21
C ALA A 127 4.18 -1.86 -13.27
N THR A 128 5.03 -0.93 -12.83
CA THR A 128 5.86 -0.10 -13.73
C THR A 128 6.81 -0.96 -14.56
N MET A 129 7.47 -1.93 -13.95
CA MET A 129 8.37 -2.85 -14.65
C MET A 129 7.62 -3.70 -15.67
N LYS A 130 6.43 -4.17 -15.33
CA LYS A 130 5.58 -4.94 -16.24
C LYS A 130 5.21 -4.10 -17.46
N ASP A 131 4.71 -2.88 -17.27
CA ASP A 131 4.35 -1.97 -18.36
C ASP A 131 5.54 -1.67 -19.26
N LYS A 132 6.71 -1.44 -18.68
CA LYS A 132 7.95 -1.19 -19.42
C LYS A 132 8.35 -2.39 -20.28
N ASN A 133 8.30 -3.59 -19.72
CA ASN A 133 8.63 -4.81 -20.44
C ASN A 133 7.65 -5.10 -21.58
N GLU A 134 6.37 -4.88 -21.38
CA GLU A 134 5.34 -5.02 -22.41
C GLU A 134 5.54 -4.01 -23.55
N THR A 135 5.93 -2.79 -23.22
CA THR A 135 6.25 -1.75 -24.22
C THR A 135 7.47 -2.13 -25.04
N ILE A 136 8.53 -2.61 -24.40
CA ILE A 136 9.74 -3.07 -25.09
C ILE A 136 9.41 -4.23 -26.03
N ALA A 137 8.63 -5.20 -25.57
CA ALA A 137 8.21 -6.34 -26.38
C ALA A 137 7.44 -5.91 -27.62
N ARG A 138 6.46 -5.00 -27.47
CA ARG A 138 5.68 -4.44 -28.59
C ARG A 138 6.56 -3.72 -29.60
N LEU A 139 7.50 -2.90 -29.13
CA LEU A 139 8.42 -2.19 -30.00
C LEU A 139 9.36 -3.15 -30.74
N SER A 140 9.82 -4.19 -30.07
CA SER A 140 10.64 -5.24 -30.67
C SER A 140 9.87 -5.99 -31.75
N ASP A 141 8.65 -6.39 -31.47
CA ASP A 141 7.80 -7.09 -32.44
C ASP A 141 7.48 -6.21 -33.66
N PHE A 142 7.23 -4.94 -33.45
CA PHE A 142 7.05 -3.98 -34.53
C PHE A 142 8.30 -3.87 -35.42
N LYS A 143 9.47 -3.74 -34.81
CA LYS A 143 10.75 -3.66 -35.50
C LYS A 143 11.05 -4.91 -36.32
N LEU A 144 10.61 -6.07 -35.84
CA LEU A 144 10.77 -7.35 -36.53
C LEU A 144 9.64 -7.66 -37.52
N GLY A 145 8.70 -6.75 -37.70
CA GLY A 145 7.55 -6.97 -38.58
C GLY A 145 6.50 -7.91 -38.02
N LYS A 146 6.56 -8.22 -36.73
CA LYS A 146 5.60 -9.12 -36.06
C LYS A 146 4.41 -8.38 -35.45
N GLY A 147 4.51 -7.06 -35.33
CA GLY A 147 3.41 -6.23 -34.88
C GLY A 147 2.34 -6.14 -35.96
N GLY A 148 1.16 -5.74 -35.55
CA GLY A 148 0.02 -5.60 -36.44
C GLY A 148 0.17 -4.52 -37.50
N PHE A 149 1.33 -4.37 -38.06
CA PHE A 149 1.53 -3.46 -39.15
C PHE A 149 1.07 -4.07 -40.44
N PHE A 150 0.29 -3.37 -41.09
CA PHE A 150 -0.34 -3.81 -42.26
C PHE A 150 -0.43 -2.70 -43.23
N GLY A 151 -0.27 -2.76 -44.27
CA GLY A 151 -0.25 -1.75 -45.29
C GLY A 151 1.07 -1.66 -45.94
N SER A 152 1.72 -2.71 -45.84
CA SER A 152 2.96 -2.92 -46.57
C SER A 152 2.72 -3.23 -48.03
N GLU A 153 1.58 -3.00 -48.54
CA GLU A 153 1.30 -3.26 -49.93
C GLU A 153 1.81 -2.18 -50.87
#